data_70a75569596c2a73864912a69959d8ec
#
_entry.id   70a75569596c2a73864912a69959d8ec
#
_cell.length_a   1.000
_cell.length_b   1.000
_cell.length_c   1.000
_cell.angle_alpha   90.00
_cell.angle_beta   90.00
_cell.angle_gamma   90.00
#
_symmetry.space_group_name_H-M   'P 1'
#
loop_
_entity.id
_entity.type
_entity.pdbx_description
1 polymer ?
#
loop_
_entity_poly.entity_id
_entity_poly.type
_entity_poly.pdbx_seq_one_letter_code
_entity_poly.pdbx_strand_id
1 'polypeptide(L)'
;MKTLSLRVDVDTLQGSLSGIPTLLKILDKHHIKAGFYFSFGPDNSGRAIRRIFRKGFLSKMSRTNPVKLYGIKTMLYGTLWPAPIIFKESKEWMRRAEEEGHEVGIHAWDHVDYHDLLDHKSETWLNQWFQQAHDAFHEVFGRAAKAAVSPAWRCNDQTLLIQEKYGLDYAGDCRGTEPFYPIVQGQVLKTLQIPT
;
A
#
# COMPACT_ATOMS: atom_id res chain seq x y z
N MET A 1 19.53 13.47 -17.91
CA MET A 1 19.88 12.43 -16.88
C MET A 1 18.64 11.54 -16.72
N LYS A 2 18.79 10.21 -16.74
CA LYS A 2 17.66 9.29 -16.54
C LYS A 2 17.61 8.95 -15.05
N THR A 3 16.49 9.16 -14.40
CA THR A 3 16.28 8.84 -12.99
C THR A 3 15.37 7.62 -12.88
N LEU A 4 15.73 6.67 -12.01
CA LEU A 4 14.92 5.51 -11.68
C LEU A 4 14.51 5.63 -10.20
N SER A 5 13.23 5.52 -9.94
CA SER A 5 12.68 5.42 -8.57
C SER A 5 12.22 3.99 -8.31
N LEU A 6 12.55 3.48 -7.13
CA LEU A 6 12.07 2.17 -6.66
C LEU A 6 10.90 2.38 -5.69
N ARG A 7 9.76 1.79 -6.04
CA ARG A 7 8.58 1.70 -5.19
C ARG A 7 8.45 0.28 -4.63
N VAL A 8 8.27 0.16 -3.33
CA VAL A 8 8.09 -1.10 -2.61
C VAL A 8 6.75 -1.06 -1.88
N ASP A 9 5.76 -1.78 -2.38
CA ASP A 9 4.46 -1.92 -1.75
C ASP A 9 4.50 -3.09 -0.77
N VAL A 10 4.20 -2.82 0.50
CA VAL A 10 4.26 -3.82 1.58
C VAL A 10 2.84 -4.15 2.03
N ASP A 11 2.29 -5.22 1.47
CA ASP A 11 0.87 -5.54 1.56
C ASP A 11 0.49 -6.44 2.74
N THR A 12 1.44 -7.22 3.27
CA THR A 12 1.17 -8.30 4.20
C THR A 12 2.07 -8.24 5.43
N LEU A 13 1.63 -8.85 6.53
CA LEU A 13 2.46 -9.02 7.72
C LEU A 13 3.76 -9.79 7.41
N GLN A 14 3.67 -10.85 6.61
CA GLN A 14 4.85 -11.60 6.19
C GLN A 14 5.84 -10.73 5.40
N GLY A 15 5.33 -9.89 4.49
CA GLY A 15 6.14 -8.90 3.77
C GLY A 15 6.84 -7.94 4.72
N SER A 16 6.12 -7.45 5.74
CA SER A 16 6.69 -6.57 6.76
C SER A 16 7.77 -7.25 7.60
N LEU A 17 7.54 -8.47 8.09
CA LEU A 17 8.45 -9.15 9.02
C LEU A 17 9.68 -9.78 8.36
N SER A 18 9.57 -10.19 7.10
CA SER A 18 10.65 -10.89 6.38
C SER A 18 11.13 -10.15 5.14
N GLY A 19 10.23 -9.49 4.43
CA GLY A 19 10.54 -8.76 3.19
C GLY A 19 11.33 -7.50 3.48
N ILE A 20 10.86 -6.64 4.38
CA ILE A 20 11.55 -5.39 4.71
C ILE A 20 12.99 -5.64 5.16
N PRO A 21 13.28 -6.47 6.20
CA PRO A 21 14.66 -6.68 6.63
C PRO A 21 15.58 -7.24 5.54
N THR A 22 15.03 -8.05 4.64
CA THR A 22 15.79 -8.59 3.51
C THR A 22 16.10 -7.49 2.48
N LEU A 23 15.10 -6.67 2.12
CA LEU A 23 15.27 -5.58 1.17
C LEU A 23 16.20 -4.50 1.71
N LEU A 24 16.08 -4.11 2.97
CA LEU A 24 16.96 -3.12 3.58
C LEU A 24 18.42 -3.53 3.45
N LYS A 25 18.78 -4.80 3.75
CA LYS A 25 20.14 -5.31 3.57
C LYS A 25 20.62 -5.25 2.12
N ILE A 26 19.73 -5.54 1.16
CA ILE A 26 20.09 -5.49 -0.27
C ILE A 26 20.30 -4.04 -0.71
N LEU A 27 19.38 -3.15 -0.34
CA LEU A 27 19.42 -1.74 -0.71
C LEU A 27 20.64 -1.04 -0.10
N ASP A 28 20.96 -1.33 1.18
CA ASP A 28 22.16 -0.82 1.85
C ASP A 28 23.44 -1.28 1.14
N LYS A 29 23.56 -2.58 0.84
CA LYS A 29 24.70 -3.14 0.11
C LYS A 29 24.96 -2.43 -1.23
N HIS A 30 23.91 -1.95 -1.89
CA HIS A 30 24.01 -1.28 -3.19
C HIS A 30 23.92 0.24 -3.11
N HIS A 31 23.83 0.81 -1.90
CA HIS A 31 23.68 2.25 -1.65
C HIS A 31 22.47 2.86 -2.38
N ILE A 32 21.36 2.11 -2.44
CA ILE A 32 20.12 2.51 -3.12
C ILE A 32 19.09 2.91 -2.06
N LYS A 33 18.38 4.01 -2.30
CA LYS A 33 17.18 4.38 -1.54
C LYS A 33 15.93 4.08 -2.33
N ALA A 34 14.85 3.75 -1.62
CA ALA A 34 13.56 3.38 -2.18
C ALA A 34 12.42 4.03 -1.39
N GLY A 35 11.24 4.11 -1.97
CA GLY A 35 10.01 4.44 -1.25
C GLY A 35 9.31 3.16 -0.78
N PHE A 36 9.09 3.03 0.53
CA PHE A 36 8.32 1.95 1.14
C PHE A 36 6.92 2.43 1.48
N TYR A 37 5.91 1.78 0.93
CA TYR A 37 4.50 2.12 1.16
C TYR A 37 3.82 0.96 1.87
N PHE A 38 3.30 1.24 3.07
CA PHE A 38 2.85 0.19 3.99
C PHE A 38 1.33 0.07 4.03
N SER A 39 0.85 -1.17 4.05
CA SER A 39 -0.46 -1.49 4.56
C SER A 39 -0.41 -1.56 6.09
N PHE A 40 -1.32 -0.88 6.79
CA PHE A 40 -1.28 -0.72 8.24
C PHE A 40 -2.27 -1.63 8.98
N GLY A 41 -3.43 -1.84 8.42
CA GLY A 41 -4.56 -2.49 9.08
C GLY A 41 -4.50 -4.01 9.05
N PRO A 42 -5.67 -4.67 8.95
CA PRO A 42 -5.74 -6.11 9.01
C PRO A 42 -5.15 -6.78 7.76
N ASP A 43 -4.32 -7.81 7.97
CA ASP A 43 -3.84 -8.67 6.89
C ASP A 43 -4.95 -9.62 6.44
N ASN A 44 -5.79 -9.16 5.54
CA ASN A 44 -6.89 -9.93 4.97
C ASN A 44 -6.49 -10.73 3.71
N SER A 45 -5.20 -11.04 3.53
CA SER A 45 -4.68 -11.72 2.32
C SER A 45 -5.39 -13.03 2.01
N GLY A 46 -5.84 -13.78 3.04
CA GLY A 46 -6.62 -14.99 2.83
C GLY A 46 -7.95 -14.75 2.10
N ARG A 47 -8.57 -13.58 2.24
CA ARG A 47 -9.79 -13.23 1.48
C ARG A 47 -9.53 -13.09 -0.01
N ALA A 48 -8.31 -12.73 -0.41
CA ALA A 48 -7.93 -12.67 -1.81
C ALA A 48 -8.00 -14.03 -2.52
N ILE A 49 -7.98 -15.15 -1.77
CA ILE A 49 -8.19 -16.50 -2.29
C ILE A 49 -9.55 -16.62 -2.98
N ARG A 50 -10.58 -15.88 -2.53
CA ARG A 50 -11.88 -15.84 -3.22
C ARG A 50 -11.78 -15.39 -4.67
N ARG A 51 -10.70 -14.67 -5.03
CA ARG A 51 -10.40 -14.26 -6.41
C ARG A 51 -9.97 -15.44 -7.30
N ILE A 52 -9.59 -16.58 -6.71
CA ILE A 52 -9.25 -17.82 -7.43
C ILE A 52 -10.40 -18.28 -8.31
N PHE A 53 -11.65 -18.03 -7.88
CA PHE A 53 -12.84 -18.36 -8.64
C PHE A 53 -13.14 -17.39 -9.80
N ARG A 54 -12.37 -16.30 -9.95
CA ARG A 54 -12.47 -15.38 -11.10
C ARG A 54 -11.66 -15.94 -12.29
N LYS A 55 -12.27 -15.91 -13.50
CA LYS A 55 -11.63 -16.38 -14.74
C LYS A 55 -10.23 -15.74 -14.92
N GLY A 56 -9.23 -16.56 -15.24
CA GLY A 56 -7.87 -16.12 -15.51
C GLY A 56 -6.92 -16.02 -14.29
N PHE A 57 -7.42 -16.14 -13.07
CA PHE A 57 -6.58 -16.08 -11.88
C PHE A 57 -5.70 -17.35 -11.72
N LEU A 58 -6.26 -18.52 -12.02
CA LEU A 58 -5.55 -19.81 -11.94
C LEU A 58 -4.34 -19.87 -12.86
N SER A 59 -4.41 -19.28 -14.07
CA SER A 59 -3.28 -19.25 -15.00
C SER A 59 -2.14 -18.34 -14.53
N LYS A 60 -2.43 -17.31 -13.74
CA LYS A 60 -1.39 -16.48 -13.08
C LYS A 60 -0.80 -17.19 -11.86
N MET A 61 -1.60 -17.90 -11.09
CA MET A 61 -1.14 -18.66 -9.92
C MET A 61 -0.25 -19.85 -10.26
N SER A 62 -0.45 -20.49 -11.42
CA SER A 62 0.42 -21.61 -11.85
C SER A 62 1.88 -21.19 -12.09
N ARG A 63 2.14 -19.90 -12.31
CA ARG A 63 3.49 -19.33 -12.48
C ARG A 63 4.16 -18.90 -11.18
N THR A 64 3.38 -18.67 -10.12
CA THR A 64 3.89 -18.27 -8.80
C THR A 64 3.29 -19.21 -7.77
N ASN A 65 4.12 -19.91 -7.00
CA ASN A 65 3.66 -20.72 -5.89
C ASN A 65 3.29 -19.79 -4.70
N PRO A 66 2.01 -19.46 -4.49
CA PRO A 66 1.61 -18.47 -3.48
C PRO A 66 1.89 -18.95 -2.05
N VAL A 67 1.89 -20.26 -1.82
CA VAL A 67 2.25 -20.85 -0.52
C VAL A 67 3.72 -20.58 -0.21
N LYS A 68 4.59 -20.69 -1.21
CA LYS A 68 6.02 -20.40 -1.05
C LYS A 68 6.28 -18.90 -0.90
N LEU A 69 5.47 -18.07 -1.57
CA LEU A 69 5.64 -16.62 -1.59
C LEU A 69 5.09 -15.95 -0.32
N TYR A 70 3.88 -16.33 0.11
CA TYR A 70 3.16 -15.66 1.21
C TYR A 70 3.13 -16.47 2.50
N GLY A 71 3.43 -17.77 2.45
CA GLY A 71 3.28 -18.70 3.57
C GLY A 71 1.83 -19.12 3.83
N ILE A 72 1.66 -20.29 4.42
CA ILE A 72 0.32 -20.87 4.69
C ILE A 72 -0.49 -19.99 5.64
N LYS A 73 0.14 -19.41 6.68
CA LYS A 73 -0.56 -18.56 7.66
C LYS A 73 -1.21 -17.35 7.01
N THR A 74 -0.47 -16.63 6.15
CA THR A 74 -0.98 -15.45 5.42
C THR A 74 -2.18 -15.81 4.55
N MET A 75 -2.17 -16.99 3.94
CA MET A 75 -3.30 -17.48 3.13
C MET A 75 -4.56 -17.78 3.94
N LEU A 76 -4.45 -17.94 5.26
CA LEU A 76 -5.58 -18.20 6.16
C LEU A 76 -6.10 -16.94 6.85
N TYR A 77 -5.34 -15.87 6.86
CA TYR A 77 -5.72 -14.62 7.52
C TYR A 77 -6.99 -14.00 6.95
N GLY A 78 -7.88 -13.57 7.84
CA GLY A 78 -9.18 -12.99 7.48
C GLY A 78 -10.21 -14.00 6.94
N THR A 79 -9.90 -15.30 6.97
CA THR A 79 -10.81 -16.40 6.59
C THR A 79 -10.93 -17.44 7.71
N LEU A 80 -10.02 -18.41 7.79
CA LEU A 80 -9.98 -19.44 8.84
C LEU A 80 -9.20 -18.96 10.08
N TRP A 81 -8.39 -17.94 9.95
CA TRP A 81 -7.60 -17.33 11.04
C TRP A 81 -7.91 -15.84 11.16
N PRO A 82 -7.94 -15.27 12.38
CA PRO A 82 -8.05 -13.83 12.55
C PRO A 82 -6.97 -13.08 11.77
N ALA A 83 -7.34 -11.97 11.14
CA ALA A 83 -6.39 -11.11 10.47
C ALA A 83 -5.58 -10.30 11.50
N PRO A 84 -4.25 -10.45 11.58
CA PRO A 84 -3.43 -9.61 12.44
C PRO A 84 -3.42 -8.16 11.92
N ILE A 85 -3.28 -7.20 12.83
CA ILE A 85 -3.08 -5.78 12.45
C ILE A 85 -1.60 -5.58 12.14
N ILE A 86 -1.29 -5.33 10.87
CA ILE A 86 0.08 -5.34 10.34
C ILE A 86 1.00 -4.41 11.13
N PHE A 87 0.60 -3.13 11.29
CA PHE A 87 1.50 -2.16 11.93
C PHE A 87 1.80 -2.47 13.40
N LYS A 88 0.85 -3.09 14.13
CA LYS A 88 1.06 -3.45 15.54
C LYS A 88 2.15 -4.49 15.73
N GLU A 89 2.27 -5.39 14.75
CA GLU A 89 3.22 -6.50 14.78
C GLU A 89 4.57 -6.16 14.11
N SER A 90 4.62 -5.08 13.31
CA SER A 90 5.78 -4.81 12.45
C SER A 90 6.29 -3.36 12.49
N LYS A 91 5.79 -2.52 13.39
CA LYS A 91 6.16 -1.10 13.46
C LYS A 91 7.66 -0.83 13.56
N GLU A 92 8.41 -1.73 14.17
CA GLU A 92 9.87 -1.60 14.29
C GLU A 92 10.55 -1.65 12.92
N TRP A 93 10.11 -2.56 12.03
CA TRP A 93 10.65 -2.65 10.68
C TRP A 93 10.21 -1.48 9.80
N MET A 94 9.00 -0.97 10.00
CA MET A 94 8.54 0.24 9.31
C MET A 94 9.42 1.45 9.68
N ARG A 95 9.66 1.67 10.98
CA ARG A 95 10.55 2.73 11.47
C ARG A 95 11.98 2.55 10.97
N ARG A 96 12.46 1.30 10.97
CA ARG A 96 13.81 0.98 10.49
C ARG A 96 14.02 1.40 9.04
N ALA A 97 13.01 1.23 8.18
CA ALA A 97 13.08 1.72 6.81
C ALA A 97 13.29 3.24 6.74
N GLU A 98 12.58 4.02 7.55
CA GLU A 98 12.77 5.48 7.62
C GLU A 98 14.13 5.85 8.22
N GLU A 99 14.54 5.22 9.32
CA GLU A 99 15.83 5.44 9.99
C GLU A 99 17.03 5.18 9.06
N GLU A 100 16.91 4.23 8.16
CA GLU A 100 17.91 3.93 7.13
C GLU A 100 17.83 4.90 5.94
N GLY A 101 16.97 5.94 6.00
CA GLY A 101 16.89 7.02 5.01
C GLY A 101 16.10 6.65 3.75
N HIS A 102 15.21 5.68 3.84
CA HIS A 102 14.22 5.40 2.82
C HIS A 102 13.00 6.31 3.00
N GLU A 103 12.31 6.59 1.91
CA GLU A 103 11.03 7.26 1.98
C GLU A 103 9.96 6.30 2.51
N VAL A 104 9.00 6.81 3.30
CA VAL A 104 7.91 6.00 3.83
C VAL A 104 6.56 6.69 3.58
N GLY A 105 5.57 5.89 3.17
CA GLY A 105 4.24 6.37 2.85
C GLY A 105 3.14 5.34 3.12
N ILE A 106 1.92 5.73 2.81
CA ILE A 106 0.73 4.89 3.00
C ILE A 106 0.44 4.12 1.72
N HIS A 107 0.25 2.79 1.84
CA HIS A 107 -0.31 1.96 0.79
C HIS A 107 -1.79 1.70 1.03
N ALA A 108 -2.13 1.22 2.24
CA ALA A 108 -3.49 0.87 2.56
C ALA A 108 -3.76 0.90 4.07
N TRP A 109 -5.05 1.05 4.47
CA TRP A 109 -5.51 0.49 5.72
C TRP A 109 -5.71 -1.02 5.55
N ASP A 110 -6.63 -1.43 4.69
CA ASP A 110 -6.87 -2.83 4.30
C ASP A 110 -6.76 -2.95 2.78
N HIS A 111 -5.68 -3.58 2.32
CA HIS A 111 -5.38 -3.73 0.90
C HIS A 111 -6.46 -4.50 0.14
N VAL A 112 -7.00 -5.56 0.75
CA VAL A 112 -7.97 -6.44 0.09
C VAL A 112 -9.32 -5.75 -0.04
N ASP A 113 -9.79 -5.14 1.05
CA ASP A 113 -11.07 -4.44 1.06
C ASP A 113 -11.04 -3.21 0.12
N TYR A 114 -9.94 -2.46 0.09
CA TYR A 114 -9.80 -1.35 -0.87
C TYR A 114 -9.90 -1.83 -2.31
N HIS A 115 -9.10 -2.86 -2.64
CA HIS A 115 -9.08 -3.39 -3.99
C HIS A 115 -10.44 -3.93 -4.45
N ASP A 116 -11.17 -4.60 -3.57
CA ASP A 116 -12.42 -5.27 -3.94
C ASP A 116 -13.66 -4.37 -3.84
N LEU A 117 -13.62 -3.35 -2.98
CA LEU A 117 -14.82 -2.63 -2.59
C LEU A 117 -14.83 -1.15 -2.98
N LEU A 118 -13.72 -0.57 -3.45
CA LEU A 118 -13.58 0.86 -3.73
C LEU A 118 -14.78 1.46 -4.48
N ASP A 119 -15.23 0.79 -5.55
CA ASP A 119 -16.30 1.32 -6.42
C ASP A 119 -17.70 1.13 -5.84
N HIS A 120 -17.82 0.40 -4.73
CA HIS A 120 -19.11 0.02 -4.14
C HIS A 120 -19.34 0.62 -2.76
N LYS A 121 -18.36 1.34 -2.21
CA LYS A 121 -18.42 1.91 -0.87
C LYS A 121 -18.76 3.38 -0.89
N SER A 122 -19.45 3.82 0.19
CA SER A 122 -19.81 5.22 0.39
C SER A 122 -18.58 6.09 0.67
N GLU A 123 -18.73 7.38 0.45
CA GLU A 123 -17.72 8.38 0.84
C GLU A 123 -17.39 8.30 2.34
N THR A 124 -18.39 8.07 3.19
CA THR A 124 -18.17 7.91 4.64
C THR A 124 -17.23 6.74 4.94
N TRP A 125 -17.42 5.59 4.27
CA TRP A 125 -16.53 4.45 4.42
C TRP A 125 -15.12 4.77 3.96
N LEU A 126 -14.98 5.45 2.82
CA LEU A 126 -13.67 5.86 2.30
C LEU A 126 -12.97 6.83 3.26
N ASN A 127 -13.67 7.83 3.77
CA ASN A 127 -13.09 8.76 4.75
C ASN A 127 -12.61 8.03 6.01
N GLN A 128 -13.38 7.09 6.56
CA GLN A 128 -12.97 6.28 7.72
C GLN A 128 -11.76 5.41 7.40
N TRP A 129 -11.73 4.80 6.22
CA TRP A 129 -10.63 3.96 5.78
C TRP A 129 -9.32 4.76 5.66
N PHE A 130 -9.37 5.93 5.04
CA PHE A 130 -8.21 6.83 4.96
C PHE A 130 -7.80 7.35 6.33
N GLN A 131 -8.74 7.74 7.18
CA GLN A 131 -8.47 8.18 8.55
C GLN A 131 -7.69 7.12 9.33
N GLN A 132 -8.16 5.86 9.32
CA GLN A 132 -7.47 4.77 9.99
C GLN A 132 -6.04 4.57 9.50
N ALA A 133 -5.80 4.67 8.19
CA ALA A 133 -4.46 4.55 7.61
C ALA A 133 -3.54 5.70 8.07
N HIS A 134 -4.04 6.93 8.07
CA HIS A 134 -3.30 8.11 8.51
C HIS A 134 -3.02 8.11 10.01
N ASP A 135 -3.98 7.70 10.84
CA ASP A 135 -3.81 7.58 12.29
C ASP A 135 -2.74 6.53 12.63
N ALA A 136 -2.79 5.37 11.95
CA ALA A 136 -1.78 4.33 12.13
C ALA A 136 -0.38 4.78 11.65
N PHE A 137 -0.31 5.50 10.53
CA PHE A 137 0.95 6.10 10.09
C PHE A 137 1.51 7.06 11.14
N HIS A 138 0.65 7.93 11.68
CA HIS A 138 1.05 8.86 12.74
C HIS A 138 1.49 8.13 14.02
N GLU A 139 0.81 7.05 14.40
CA GLU A 139 1.22 6.22 15.56
C GLU A 139 2.62 5.60 15.36
N VAL A 140 2.92 5.17 14.14
CA VAL A 140 4.22 4.57 13.83
C VAL A 140 5.34 5.61 13.72
N PHE A 141 5.12 6.71 12.99
CA PHE A 141 6.18 7.65 12.58
C PHE A 141 6.16 8.98 13.33
N GLY A 142 5.14 9.27 14.17
CA GLY A 142 5.03 10.51 14.94
C GLY A 142 4.74 11.77 14.10
N ARG A 143 4.39 11.61 12.82
CA ARG A 143 4.13 12.70 11.88
C ARG A 143 3.04 12.33 10.88
N ALA A 144 2.51 13.31 10.17
CA ALA A 144 1.60 13.07 9.05
C ALA A 144 2.33 12.42 7.85
N ALA A 145 1.62 11.58 7.12
CA ALA A 145 2.12 11.04 5.85
C ALA A 145 2.23 12.17 4.81
N LYS A 146 3.27 12.09 3.98
CA LYS A 146 3.51 13.00 2.86
C LYS A 146 3.27 12.34 1.50
N ALA A 147 3.26 11.01 1.47
CA ALA A 147 3.06 10.25 0.26
C ALA A 147 2.12 9.07 0.49
N ALA A 148 1.34 8.74 -0.53
CA ALA A 148 0.51 7.55 -0.57
C ALA A 148 0.52 6.92 -1.95
N VAL A 149 0.27 5.61 -2.01
CA VAL A 149 0.14 4.89 -3.27
C VAL A 149 -1.00 3.87 -3.17
N SER A 150 -1.91 3.89 -4.11
CA SER A 150 -3.11 3.05 -4.03
C SER A 150 -2.85 1.58 -4.37
N PRO A 151 -3.56 0.64 -3.70
CA PRO A 151 -3.60 -0.76 -4.09
C PRO A 151 -4.04 -0.94 -5.55
N ALA A 152 -3.26 -1.75 -6.30
CA ALA A 152 -3.53 -2.10 -7.69
C ALA A 152 -3.72 -0.88 -8.63
N TRP A 153 -3.15 0.27 -8.31
CA TRP A 153 -3.33 1.53 -9.06
C TRP A 153 -4.80 1.90 -9.25
N ARG A 154 -5.62 1.71 -8.23
CA ARG A 154 -7.04 2.04 -8.26
C ARG A 154 -7.29 3.34 -7.53
N CYS A 155 -7.89 4.29 -8.21
CA CYS A 155 -8.39 5.53 -7.63
C CYS A 155 -9.69 5.95 -8.33
N ASN A 156 -10.43 6.83 -7.69
CA ASN A 156 -11.58 7.52 -8.25
C ASN A 156 -11.60 8.96 -7.72
N ASP A 157 -12.51 9.79 -8.20
CA ASP A 157 -12.61 11.20 -7.82
C ASP A 157 -12.67 11.39 -6.31
N GLN A 158 -13.40 10.54 -5.59
CA GLN A 158 -13.53 10.65 -4.13
C GLN A 158 -12.20 10.39 -3.43
N THR A 159 -11.43 9.38 -3.85
CA THR A 159 -10.13 9.09 -3.25
C THR A 159 -9.13 10.21 -3.48
N LEU A 160 -9.13 10.82 -4.68
CA LEU A 160 -8.27 11.96 -4.99
C LEU A 160 -8.63 13.18 -4.13
N LEU A 161 -9.91 13.48 -3.95
CA LEU A 161 -10.38 14.58 -3.09
C LEU A 161 -10.05 14.33 -1.61
N ILE A 162 -10.10 13.07 -1.15
CA ILE A 162 -9.73 12.73 0.23
C ILE A 162 -8.22 12.91 0.43
N GLN A 163 -7.40 12.45 -0.49
CA GLN A 163 -5.94 12.64 -0.44
C GLN A 163 -5.54 14.12 -0.41
N GLU A 164 -6.23 14.96 -1.19
CA GLU A 164 -6.05 16.41 -1.15
C GLU A 164 -6.30 17.00 0.25
N LYS A 165 -7.33 16.52 0.96
CA LYS A 165 -7.63 16.94 2.35
C LYS A 165 -6.52 16.59 3.33
N TYR A 166 -5.80 15.49 3.13
CA TYR A 166 -4.69 15.09 3.98
C TYR A 166 -3.38 15.82 3.68
N GLY A 167 -3.33 16.63 2.63
CA GLY A 167 -2.16 17.44 2.28
C GLY A 167 -0.94 16.60 1.93
N LEU A 168 -1.15 15.54 1.15
CA LEU A 168 -0.07 14.75 0.60
C LEU A 168 0.73 15.59 -0.40
N ASP A 169 2.04 15.45 -0.40
CA ASP A 169 2.90 16.10 -1.39
C ASP A 169 2.73 15.40 -2.76
N TYR A 170 2.58 14.06 -2.75
CA TYR A 170 2.27 13.30 -3.95
C TYR A 170 1.55 11.97 -3.64
N ALA A 171 0.96 11.40 -4.70
CA ALA A 171 0.39 10.07 -4.69
C ALA A 171 0.77 9.29 -5.96
N GLY A 172 0.83 7.96 -5.86
CA GLY A 172 1.17 7.06 -6.97
C GLY A 172 0.03 6.11 -7.27
N ASP A 173 -1.11 6.65 -7.73
CA ASP A 173 -2.37 5.89 -7.83
C ASP A 173 -2.68 5.43 -9.26
N CYS A 174 -1.84 5.75 -10.21
CA CYS A 174 -2.09 5.46 -11.61
C CYS A 174 -0.83 5.00 -12.35
N ARG A 175 -1.04 4.52 -13.57
CA ARG A 175 0.01 4.23 -14.52
C ARG A 175 0.09 5.36 -15.54
N GLY A 176 1.30 5.69 -15.98
CA GLY A 176 1.50 6.75 -16.96
C GLY A 176 2.97 7.01 -17.20
N THR A 177 3.26 8.08 -17.94
CA THR A 177 4.63 8.41 -18.39
C THR A 177 5.20 9.65 -17.71
N GLU A 178 4.34 10.52 -17.19
CA GLU A 178 4.76 11.81 -16.64
C GLU A 178 3.94 12.17 -15.39
N PRO A 179 4.54 12.84 -14.39
CA PRO A 179 3.80 13.40 -13.26
C PRO A 179 2.79 14.45 -13.71
N PHE A 180 1.63 14.49 -13.03
CA PHE A 180 0.56 15.45 -13.36
C PHE A 180 -0.29 15.80 -12.12
N TYR A 181 -0.96 16.94 -12.20
CA TYR A 181 -1.98 17.33 -11.23
C TYR A 181 -3.36 16.89 -11.73
N PRO A 182 -4.09 16.05 -10.97
CA PRO A 182 -5.41 15.58 -11.42
C PRO A 182 -6.44 16.71 -11.42
N ILE A 183 -7.41 16.61 -12.31
CA ILE A 183 -8.57 17.50 -12.38
C ILE A 183 -9.79 16.72 -11.96
N VAL A 184 -10.44 17.15 -10.88
CA VAL A 184 -11.67 16.54 -10.37
C VAL A 184 -12.76 17.60 -10.32
N GLN A 185 -13.89 17.35 -10.98
CA GLN A 185 -15.02 18.28 -11.06
C GLN A 185 -14.63 19.70 -11.54
N GLY A 186 -13.67 19.79 -12.47
CA GLY A 186 -13.15 21.05 -12.99
C GLY A 186 -12.13 21.77 -12.11
N GLN A 187 -11.80 21.23 -10.94
CA GLN A 187 -10.78 21.77 -10.05
C GLN A 187 -9.46 21.00 -10.19
N VAL A 188 -8.35 21.71 -10.38
CA VAL A 188 -7.00 21.15 -10.35
C VAL A 188 -6.62 20.91 -8.88
N LEU A 189 -6.29 19.66 -8.55
CA LEU A 189 -5.83 19.29 -7.21
C LEU A 189 -4.34 19.59 -7.04
N LYS A 190 -3.91 19.74 -5.78
CA LYS A 190 -2.51 20.06 -5.42
C LYS A 190 -1.66 18.83 -5.18
N THR A 191 -2.29 17.69 -4.86
CA THR A 191 -1.58 16.42 -4.68
C THR A 191 -1.08 15.92 -6.03
N LEU A 192 0.24 15.94 -6.23
CA LEU A 192 0.89 15.50 -7.47
C LEU A 192 0.68 13.99 -7.66
N GLN A 193 0.23 13.57 -8.83
CA GLN A 193 0.26 12.15 -9.20
C GLN A 193 1.59 11.81 -9.87
N ILE A 194 2.28 10.81 -9.32
CA ILE A 194 3.52 10.25 -9.87
C ILE A 194 3.21 8.86 -10.39
N PRO A 195 2.97 8.70 -11.70
CA PRO A 195 2.67 7.41 -12.31
C PRO A 195 3.84 6.44 -12.25
N THR A 196 3.52 5.13 -12.29
CA THR A 196 4.52 4.05 -12.36
C THR A 196 4.26 3.13 -13.55
#